data_c7e50262ce3daa715c2b883af539edb7
#
_entry.id   c7e50262ce3daa715c2b883af539edb7
#
_cell.length_a   1.000
_cell.length_b   1.000
_cell.length_c   1.000
_cell.angle_alpha   90.00
_cell.angle_beta   90.00
_cell.angle_gamma   90.00
#
_symmetry.space_group_name_H-M   'P 1'
#
loop_
_entity.id
_entity.type
_entity.pdbx_description
1 polymer ?
#
loop_
_entity_poly.entity_id
_entity_poly.type
_entity_poly.pdbx_seq_one_letter_code
_entity_poly.pdbx_strand_id
1 'polypeptide(L)'
;MDGLTSPKLQRANGQIALTLCGNKLEELYQSGCAKLMLPKTYGEMTEAVMLNTSGGITGGDRLNVKIQVENGAVVATSQTAERLYRSITEPAKIEITLRAYNAATLHWLPQETIIFDGAELDRTVCLDMSADSKCLLAETIVMGREAMGEDISVCNFTDNWRLYREGQLFHAESLRLTERVAEIMAAPAGGNGARLLSTILYVGFDAEQMAGLLSSVVETCSSKCAVSCWNDRLVIRLISSHPHFARADIKELLCALSGQPLPRVWQV
;
A
#
# COMPACT_ATOMS: atom_id res chain seq x y z
N MET A 1 23.83 -4.88 43.55
CA MET A 1 22.57 -4.53 42.86
C MET A 1 22.76 -4.95 41.40
N ASP A 2 22.38 -6.18 41.08
CA ASP A 2 22.52 -6.71 39.72
C ASP A 2 21.50 -5.99 38.84
N GLY A 3 22.01 -5.21 37.90
CA GLY A 3 21.18 -4.57 36.88
C GLY A 3 20.52 -5.65 36.01
N LEU A 4 19.25 -5.91 36.25
CA LEU A 4 18.40 -6.68 35.38
C LEU A 4 18.39 -5.96 34.02
N THR A 5 19.25 -6.40 33.10
CA THR A 5 19.15 -6.00 31.69
C THR A 5 17.82 -6.55 31.17
N SER A 6 16.90 -5.65 30.84
CA SER A 6 15.65 -6.05 30.20
C SER A 6 15.99 -6.94 28.98
N PRO A 7 15.32 -8.09 28.81
CA PRO A 7 15.61 -8.98 27.70
C PRO A 7 15.44 -8.20 26.39
N LYS A 8 16.46 -8.25 25.52
CA LYS A 8 16.42 -7.64 24.21
C LYS A 8 15.32 -8.34 23.39
N LEU A 9 14.23 -7.64 23.12
CA LEU A 9 13.13 -8.18 22.33
C LEU A 9 13.61 -8.55 20.93
N GLN A 10 13.25 -9.74 20.48
CA GLN A 10 13.50 -10.15 19.10
C GLN A 10 12.64 -9.31 18.16
N ARG A 11 13.24 -8.74 17.11
CA ARG A 11 12.56 -7.92 16.11
C ARG A 11 12.60 -8.61 14.76
N ALA A 12 11.50 -8.53 14.03
CA ALA A 12 11.42 -9.00 12.67
C ALA A 12 12.23 -8.07 11.75
N ASN A 13 12.97 -8.67 10.84
CA ASN A 13 13.67 -7.95 9.78
C ASN A 13 13.44 -8.72 8.48
N GLY A 14 12.93 -8.04 7.47
CA GLY A 14 12.61 -8.64 6.18
C GLY A 14 13.11 -7.79 5.03
N GLN A 15 13.63 -8.46 4.00
CA GLN A 15 14.07 -7.80 2.77
C GLN A 15 13.58 -8.56 1.55
N ILE A 16 13.13 -7.82 0.55
CA ILE A 16 12.76 -8.31 -0.78
C ILE A 16 13.44 -7.41 -1.81
N ALA A 17 14.07 -8.02 -2.84
CA ALA A 17 14.43 -7.34 -4.05
C ALA A 17 14.00 -8.20 -5.25
N LEU A 18 13.27 -7.59 -6.19
CA LEU A 18 12.84 -8.19 -7.44
C LEU A 18 13.24 -7.26 -8.59
N THR A 19 13.95 -7.80 -9.59
CA THR A 19 14.21 -7.10 -10.85
C THR A 19 13.74 -7.95 -12.02
N LEU A 20 12.91 -7.34 -12.86
CA LEU A 20 12.40 -7.93 -14.10
C LEU A 20 12.82 -7.09 -15.31
N CYS A 21 13.23 -7.75 -16.40
CA CYS A 21 13.44 -7.14 -17.70
C CYS A 21 12.55 -7.86 -18.73
N GLY A 22 11.55 -7.17 -19.27
CA GLY A 22 10.44 -7.81 -19.95
C GLY A 22 9.74 -8.80 -18.99
N ASN A 23 9.59 -10.04 -19.44
CA ASN A 23 9.04 -11.13 -18.62
C ASN A 23 10.15 -12.00 -17.97
N LYS A 24 11.42 -11.58 -18.05
CA LYS A 24 12.56 -12.33 -17.53
C LYS A 24 12.90 -11.89 -16.12
N LEU A 25 13.00 -12.87 -15.21
CA LEU A 25 13.52 -12.65 -13.87
C LEU A 25 15.05 -12.46 -13.93
N GLU A 26 15.54 -11.30 -13.50
CA GLU A 26 16.98 -11.00 -13.43
C GLU A 26 17.50 -11.13 -11.99
N GLU A 27 16.73 -10.65 -11.02
CA GLU A 27 17.08 -10.75 -9.61
C GLU A 27 15.87 -11.13 -8.78
N LEU A 28 16.06 -12.06 -7.85
CA LEU A 28 15.14 -12.34 -6.76
C LEU A 28 15.93 -12.57 -5.48
N TYR A 29 15.92 -11.60 -4.59
CA TYR A 29 16.48 -11.71 -3.26
C TYR A 29 15.40 -11.62 -2.21
N GLN A 30 15.48 -12.45 -1.18
CA GLN A 30 14.58 -12.41 -0.05
C GLN A 30 15.27 -12.93 1.22
N SER A 31 15.01 -12.25 2.32
CA SER A 31 15.61 -12.63 3.61
C SER A 31 14.71 -12.31 4.80
N GLY A 32 15.01 -12.92 5.92
CA GLY A 32 14.30 -12.72 7.18
C GLY A 32 12.83 -13.13 7.11
N CYS A 33 11.95 -12.27 7.65
CA CYS A 33 10.51 -12.52 7.67
C CYS A 33 9.81 -12.24 6.33
N ALA A 34 10.46 -11.61 5.38
CA ALA A 34 9.88 -11.29 4.08
C ALA A 34 10.10 -12.40 3.06
N LYS A 35 9.03 -12.80 2.36
CA LYS A 35 9.04 -13.76 1.27
C LYS A 35 8.33 -13.19 0.07
N LEU A 36 8.80 -13.57 -1.12
CA LEU A 36 8.19 -13.23 -2.40
C LEU A 36 7.93 -14.50 -3.20
N MET A 37 6.72 -14.66 -3.68
CA MET A 37 6.31 -15.73 -4.57
C MET A 37 5.95 -15.15 -5.93
N LEU A 38 6.36 -15.84 -6.99
CA LEU A 38 6.01 -15.54 -8.37
C LEU A 38 5.11 -16.67 -8.88
N PRO A 39 3.78 -16.62 -8.65
CA PRO A 39 2.88 -17.65 -9.12
C PRO A 39 2.84 -17.68 -10.65
N LYS A 40 2.74 -18.89 -11.22
CA LYS A 40 2.53 -19.03 -12.66
C LYS A 40 1.08 -18.61 -12.98
N THR A 41 0.95 -17.52 -13.69
CA THR A 41 -0.34 -17.00 -14.16
C THR A 41 -0.38 -16.97 -15.68
N TYR A 42 -1.58 -16.87 -16.24
CA TYR A 42 -1.77 -16.73 -17.68
C TYR A 42 -2.05 -15.27 -18.09
N GLY A 43 -1.89 -14.33 -17.15
CA GLY A 43 -2.07 -12.90 -17.38
C GLY A 43 -0.85 -12.28 -18.09
N GLU A 44 -1.03 -11.04 -18.55
CA GLU A 44 0.03 -10.29 -19.23
C GLU A 44 1.08 -9.76 -18.28
N MET A 45 0.74 -9.59 -16.98
CA MET A 45 1.65 -9.10 -15.95
C MET A 45 2.23 -10.24 -15.12
N THR A 46 3.50 -10.12 -14.77
CA THR A 46 4.10 -11.00 -13.74
C THR A 46 3.46 -10.68 -12.38
N GLU A 47 2.88 -11.68 -11.71
CA GLU A 47 2.41 -11.52 -10.34
C GLU A 47 3.56 -11.73 -9.34
N ALA A 48 3.72 -10.79 -8.42
CA ALA A 48 4.68 -10.84 -7.32
C ALA A 48 3.94 -10.73 -5.99
N VAL A 49 3.79 -11.85 -5.28
CA VAL A 49 3.01 -11.94 -4.03
C VAL A 49 3.96 -11.96 -2.84
N MET A 50 3.91 -10.90 -2.04
CA MET A 50 4.71 -10.76 -0.82
C MET A 50 4.02 -11.41 0.37
N LEU A 51 4.83 -11.99 1.26
CA LEU A 51 4.40 -12.57 2.53
C LEU A 51 5.29 -12.05 3.66
N ASN A 52 4.67 -11.60 4.74
CA ASN A 52 5.32 -11.39 6.01
C ASN A 52 5.10 -12.62 6.91
N THR A 53 6.14 -13.41 7.10
CA THR A 53 6.07 -14.67 7.89
C THR A 53 6.10 -14.44 9.39
N SER A 54 6.27 -13.20 9.87
CA SER A 54 6.17 -12.85 11.28
C SER A 54 4.72 -12.73 11.79
N GLY A 55 3.74 -12.74 10.88
CA GLY A 55 2.31 -12.67 11.22
C GLY A 55 1.80 -11.27 11.54
N GLY A 56 2.60 -10.24 11.30
CA GLY A 56 2.30 -8.83 11.49
C GLY A 56 3.57 -8.05 11.85
N ILE A 57 3.40 -6.77 12.15
CA ILE A 57 4.48 -5.82 12.42
C ILE A 57 4.25 -5.19 13.78
N THR A 58 5.31 -5.00 14.55
CA THR A 58 5.30 -4.28 15.82
C THR A 58 6.52 -3.34 15.92
N GLY A 59 6.53 -2.47 16.91
CA GLY A 59 7.61 -1.50 17.10
C GLY A 59 9.02 -2.11 17.04
N GLY A 60 9.91 -1.44 16.32
CA GLY A 60 11.29 -1.88 16.08
C GLY A 60 11.47 -2.89 14.92
N ASP A 61 10.41 -3.42 14.34
CA ASP A 61 10.49 -4.27 13.15
C ASP A 61 10.89 -3.45 11.91
N ARG A 62 11.54 -4.09 10.94
CA ARG A 62 12.01 -3.45 9.70
C ARG A 62 11.68 -4.30 8.49
N LEU A 63 11.06 -3.67 7.48
CA LEU A 63 10.78 -4.28 6.21
C LEU A 63 11.29 -3.39 5.08
N ASN A 64 12.10 -3.96 4.17
CA ASN A 64 12.60 -3.27 2.99
C ASN A 64 12.17 -4.03 1.73
N VAL A 65 11.46 -3.35 0.83
CA VAL A 65 10.94 -3.93 -0.42
C VAL A 65 11.46 -3.12 -1.59
N LYS A 66 12.08 -3.78 -2.56
CA LYS A 66 12.54 -3.17 -3.81
C LYS A 66 11.96 -3.95 -4.98
N ILE A 67 11.20 -3.27 -5.85
CA ILE A 67 10.63 -3.84 -7.07
C ILE A 67 11.08 -2.96 -8.24
N GLN A 68 11.76 -3.55 -9.19
CA GLN A 68 12.18 -2.90 -10.42
C GLN A 68 11.66 -3.67 -11.64
N VAL A 69 11.13 -2.95 -12.61
CA VAL A 69 10.70 -3.51 -13.89
C VAL A 69 11.15 -2.61 -15.03
N GLU A 70 11.72 -3.22 -16.06
CA GLU A 70 12.13 -2.56 -17.28
C GLU A 70 11.49 -3.25 -18.48
N ASN A 71 10.88 -2.48 -19.38
CA ASN A 71 10.26 -2.99 -20.61
C ASN A 71 9.36 -4.23 -20.38
N GLY A 72 8.58 -4.19 -19.31
CA GLY A 72 7.72 -5.31 -18.90
C GLY A 72 6.58 -4.85 -18.00
N ALA A 73 5.86 -5.83 -17.45
CA ALA A 73 4.73 -5.54 -16.58
C ALA A 73 4.73 -6.42 -15.33
N VAL A 74 4.54 -5.78 -14.16
CA VAL A 74 4.49 -6.46 -12.86
C VAL A 74 3.34 -5.92 -12.01
N VAL A 75 2.63 -6.82 -11.34
CA VAL A 75 1.74 -6.48 -10.23
C VAL A 75 2.31 -7.07 -8.94
N ALA A 76 2.73 -6.20 -8.04
CA ALA A 76 3.22 -6.55 -6.72
C ALA A 76 2.10 -6.34 -5.70
N THR A 77 1.83 -7.37 -4.91
CA THR A 77 0.75 -7.40 -3.92
C THR A 77 1.20 -8.16 -2.67
N SER A 78 0.48 -8.04 -1.56
CA SER A 78 0.66 -8.89 -0.39
C SER A 78 -0.33 -10.05 -0.38
N GLN A 79 0.02 -11.16 0.25
CA GLN A 79 -0.86 -12.33 0.36
C GLN A 79 -2.12 -12.02 1.16
N THR A 80 -2.00 -11.21 2.20
CA THR A 80 -3.06 -10.89 3.16
C THR A 80 -2.82 -9.49 3.72
N ALA A 81 -3.80 -8.97 4.44
CA ALA A 81 -3.68 -7.73 5.20
C ALA A 81 -2.48 -7.76 6.15
N GLU A 82 -1.75 -6.64 6.24
CA GLU A 82 -0.69 -6.46 7.21
C GLU A 82 -1.28 -5.97 8.54
N ARG A 83 -0.93 -6.64 9.65
CA ARG A 83 -1.41 -6.29 10.99
C ARG A 83 -0.35 -5.50 11.72
N LEU A 84 -0.69 -4.28 12.11
CA LEU A 84 0.21 -3.40 12.84
C LEU A 84 -0.16 -3.42 14.33
N TYR A 85 0.65 -4.14 15.11
CA TYR A 85 0.44 -4.36 16.54
C TYR A 85 0.94 -3.18 17.39
N ARG A 86 0.44 -3.10 18.62
CA ARG A 86 0.91 -2.14 19.63
C ARG A 86 2.44 -2.13 19.72
N SER A 87 3.02 -0.96 19.69
CA SER A 87 4.46 -0.75 19.95
C SER A 87 4.72 -0.53 21.42
N ILE A 88 5.85 -1.07 21.91
CA ILE A 88 6.39 -0.80 23.25
C ILE A 88 7.83 -0.26 23.19
N THR A 89 8.29 0.02 21.97
CA THR A 89 9.64 0.53 21.69
C THR A 89 9.57 1.61 20.61
N GLU A 90 10.60 1.77 19.80
CA GLU A 90 10.63 2.63 18.63
C GLU A 90 9.59 2.19 17.55
N PRO A 91 9.12 3.07 16.69
CA PRO A 91 8.24 2.72 15.59
C PRO A 91 8.83 1.62 14.68
N ALA A 92 7.97 0.78 14.11
CA ALA A 92 8.36 -0.07 13.00
C ALA A 92 8.72 0.79 11.78
N LYS A 93 9.56 0.25 10.87
CA LYS A 93 9.96 0.94 9.63
C LYS A 93 9.71 0.07 8.42
N ILE A 94 8.99 0.62 7.45
CA ILE A 94 8.76 0.00 6.14
C ILE A 94 9.27 0.94 5.07
N GLU A 95 10.22 0.47 4.26
CA GLU A 95 10.76 1.20 3.12
C GLU A 95 10.44 0.45 1.84
N ILE A 96 9.73 1.10 0.93
CA ILE A 96 9.32 0.55 -0.36
C ILE A 96 9.94 1.40 -1.46
N THR A 97 10.72 0.77 -2.32
CA THR A 97 11.35 1.38 -3.49
C THR A 97 10.82 0.70 -4.75
N LEU A 98 10.14 1.46 -5.59
CA LEU A 98 9.56 1.01 -6.84
C LEU A 98 10.27 1.70 -8.00
N ARG A 99 10.58 0.96 -9.07
CA ARG A 99 11.20 1.49 -10.26
C ARG A 99 10.55 0.93 -11.52
N ALA A 100 10.17 1.82 -12.43
CA ALA A 100 9.51 1.46 -13.69
C ALA A 100 10.13 2.25 -14.84
N TYR A 101 10.85 1.57 -15.75
CA TYR A 101 11.58 2.19 -16.84
C TYR A 101 11.28 1.54 -18.19
N ASN A 102 11.53 2.30 -19.27
CA ASN A 102 11.44 1.80 -20.64
C ASN A 102 10.05 1.25 -20.97
N ALA A 103 9.02 2.09 -20.90
CA ALA A 103 7.62 1.76 -21.13
C ALA A 103 7.08 0.62 -20.23
N ALA A 104 7.63 0.48 -19.03
CA ALA A 104 7.17 -0.54 -18.08
C ALA A 104 5.82 -0.19 -17.46
N THR A 105 5.10 -1.22 -17.03
CA THR A 105 3.88 -1.10 -16.22
C THR A 105 4.11 -1.71 -14.84
N LEU A 106 3.98 -0.91 -13.79
CA LEU A 106 4.14 -1.36 -12.41
C LEU A 106 2.87 -1.08 -11.60
N HIS A 107 2.28 -2.13 -11.07
CA HIS A 107 1.19 -2.02 -10.10
C HIS A 107 1.68 -2.42 -8.72
N TRP A 108 1.56 -1.51 -7.75
CA TRP A 108 1.79 -1.72 -6.32
C TRP A 108 0.46 -1.76 -5.60
N LEU A 109 -0.05 -2.96 -5.34
CA LEU A 109 -1.40 -3.22 -4.84
C LEU A 109 -1.37 -4.13 -3.60
N PRO A 110 -0.76 -3.72 -2.48
CA PRO A 110 -0.82 -4.50 -1.25
C PRO A 110 -2.27 -4.60 -0.73
N GLN A 111 -2.55 -5.61 0.07
CA GLN A 111 -3.76 -5.67 0.87
C GLN A 111 -3.72 -4.59 1.95
N GLU A 112 -4.82 -4.39 2.65
CA GLU A 112 -4.94 -3.35 3.67
C GLU A 112 -3.93 -3.50 4.83
N THR A 113 -3.53 -2.38 5.40
CA THR A 113 -2.83 -2.30 6.69
C THR A 113 -3.86 -2.08 7.80
N ILE A 114 -3.99 -3.03 8.73
CA ILE A 114 -4.90 -2.93 9.87
C ILE A 114 -4.11 -2.40 11.07
N ILE A 115 -4.45 -1.20 11.51
CA ILE A 115 -3.79 -0.54 12.64
C ILE A 115 -4.51 -0.94 13.93
N PHE A 116 -3.78 -1.43 14.94
CA PHE A 116 -4.29 -1.71 16.27
C PHE A 116 -3.97 -0.58 17.23
N ASP A 117 -4.68 -0.52 18.35
CA ASP A 117 -4.45 0.54 19.34
C ASP A 117 -3.03 0.52 19.90
N GLY A 118 -2.38 1.69 19.95
CA GLY A 118 -0.98 1.85 20.35
C GLY A 118 0.06 1.42 19.32
N ALA A 119 -0.34 1.20 18.07
CA ALA A 119 0.58 0.86 16.99
C ALA A 119 1.42 2.06 16.55
N GLU A 120 2.67 1.80 16.16
CA GLU A 120 3.58 2.82 15.64
C GLU A 120 4.31 2.33 14.38
N LEU A 121 4.19 3.10 13.29
CA LEU A 121 4.82 2.82 12.00
C LEU A 121 5.28 4.09 11.31
N ASP A 122 6.50 4.04 10.77
CA ASP A 122 7.00 4.98 9.78
C ASP A 122 7.18 4.24 8.44
N ARG A 123 6.32 4.54 7.47
CA ARG A 123 6.34 3.95 6.12
C ARG A 123 6.71 4.99 5.09
N THR A 124 7.60 4.61 4.19
CA THR A 124 7.98 5.43 3.04
C THR A 124 7.84 4.62 1.75
N VAL A 125 7.17 5.19 0.76
CA VAL A 125 7.05 4.68 -0.60
C VAL A 125 7.75 5.64 -1.54
N CYS A 126 8.78 5.16 -2.22
CA CYS A 126 9.51 5.91 -3.24
C CYS A 126 9.31 5.23 -4.59
N LEU A 127 8.74 5.95 -5.56
CA LEU A 127 8.65 5.52 -6.95
C LEU A 127 9.58 6.39 -7.80
N ASP A 128 10.37 5.75 -8.66
CA ASP A 128 11.11 6.40 -9.73
C ASP A 128 10.72 5.77 -11.08
N MET A 129 10.34 6.60 -12.06
CA MET A 129 9.81 6.10 -13.32
C MET A 129 10.26 6.96 -14.52
N SER A 130 10.36 6.31 -15.67
CA SER A 130 10.50 7.02 -16.95
C SER A 130 9.17 7.63 -17.42
N ALA A 131 9.25 8.62 -18.29
CA ALA A 131 8.07 9.35 -18.78
C ALA A 131 7.07 8.47 -19.55
N ASP A 132 7.55 7.41 -20.17
CA ASP A 132 6.77 6.46 -20.99
C ASP A 132 6.19 5.28 -20.18
N SER A 133 6.53 5.17 -18.90
CA SER A 133 6.05 4.10 -18.02
C SER A 133 4.69 4.44 -17.38
N LYS A 134 3.96 3.40 -16.95
CA LYS A 134 2.68 3.52 -16.24
C LYS A 134 2.75 2.88 -14.87
N CYS A 135 2.16 3.53 -13.88
CA CYS A 135 2.15 3.01 -12.51
C CYS A 135 0.76 3.14 -11.88
N LEU A 136 0.36 2.11 -11.14
CA LEU A 136 -0.83 2.09 -10.30
C LEU A 136 -0.43 1.72 -8.88
N LEU A 137 -0.63 2.63 -7.93
CA LEU A 137 -0.32 2.44 -6.53
C LEU A 137 -1.59 2.52 -5.71
N ALA A 138 -1.73 1.65 -4.73
CA ALA A 138 -2.84 1.72 -3.77
C ALA A 138 -2.34 1.43 -2.36
N GLU A 139 -2.81 2.22 -1.39
CA GLU A 139 -2.62 1.94 0.02
C GLU A 139 -3.95 2.11 0.75
N THR A 140 -4.31 1.10 1.51
CA THR A 140 -5.55 1.07 2.29
C THR A 140 -5.23 0.84 3.76
N ILE A 141 -5.82 1.66 4.61
CA ILE A 141 -5.64 1.62 6.06
C ILE A 141 -6.99 1.35 6.70
N VAL A 142 -7.03 0.38 7.60
CA VAL A 142 -8.20 0.02 8.40
C VAL A 142 -7.91 0.31 9.87
N MET A 143 -8.82 1.02 10.54
CA MET A 143 -8.71 1.42 11.93
C MET A 143 -9.33 0.36 12.85
N GLY A 144 -8.48 -0.38 13.57
CA GLY A 144 -8.89 -1.37 14.56
C GLY A 144 -9.54 -2.62 13.97
N ARG A 145 -9.90 -3.52 14.87
CA ARG A 145 -10.61 -4.77 14.55
C ARG A 145 -12.09 -4.58 14.80
N GLU A 146 -12.85 -4.25 13.78
CA GLU A 146 -14.31 -4.03 13.88
C GLU A 146 -15.02 -5.21 14.55
N ALA A 147 -14.71 -6.45 14.15
CA ALA A 147 -15.30 -7.67 14.70
C ALA A 147 -15.02 -7.88 16.18
N MET A 148 -14.03 -7.18 16.76
CA MET A 148 -13.65 -7.25 18.18
C MET A 148 -14.09 -6.00 18.95
N GLY A 149 -14.80 -5.06 18.30
CA GLY A 149 -15.19 -3.80 18.93
C GLY A 149 -14.01 -2.90 19.31
N GLU A 150 -12.86 -3.06 18.67
CA GLU A 150 -11.66 -2.29 18.98
C GLU A 150 -11.74 -0.90 18.37
N ASP A 151 -11.65 0.11 19.21
CA ASP A 151 -11.42 1.51 18.80
C ASP A 151 -9.96 1.89 19.04
N ILE A 152 -9.39 2.63 18.08
CA ILE A 152 -8.02 3.14 18.20
C ILE A 152 -8.05 4.45 18.96
N SER A 153 -7.51 4.45 20.17
CA SER A 153 -7.37 5.66 20.99
C SER A 153 -6.10 6.41 20.62
N VAL A 154 -5.01 5.69 20.44
CA VAL A 154 -3.67 6.24 20.19
C VAL A 154 -2.99 5.42 19.10
N CYS A 155 -2.35 6.09 18.16
CA CYS A 155 -1.34 5.50 17.28
C CYS A 155 -0.32 6.57 16.87
N ASN A 156 0.78 6.11 16.30
CA ASN A 156 1.76 6.98 15.64
C ASN A 156 2.08 6.36 14.27
N PHE A 157 1.25 6.71 13.29
CA PHE A 157 1.32 6.16 11.95
C PHE A 157 1.67 7.28 10.97
N THR A 158 2.76 7.08 10.23
CA THR A 158 3.20 7.97 9.16
C THR A 158 3.37 7.18 7.88
N ASP A 159 2.80 7.67 6.80
CA ASP A 159 2.93 7.10 5.46
C ASP A 159 3.27 8.21 4.47
N ASN A 160 4.47 8.16 3.92
CA ASN A 160 5.00 9.18 3.04
C ASN A 160 5.31 8.60 1.66
N TRP A 161 4.72 9.20 0.61
CA TRP A 161 5.03 8.85 -0.76
C TRP A 161 5.85 9.96 -1.41
N ARG A 162 6.85 9.56 -2.19
CA ARG A 162 7.67 10.46 -3.00
C ARG A 162 7.84 9.82 -4.37
N LEU A 163 7.25 10.45 -5.39
CA LEU A 163 7.20 9.91 -6.74
C LEU A 163 8.00 10.82 -7.68
N TYR A 164 8.98 10.24 -8.31
CA TYR A 164 9.88 10.91 -9.24
C TYR A 164 9.63 10.40 -10.66
N ARG A 165 9.60 11.35 -11.61
CA ARG A 165 9.56 11.07 -13.04
C ARG A 165 10.78 11.76 -13.67
N GLU A 166 11.62 11.01 -14.38
CA GLU A 166 12.88 11.51 -14.93
C GLU A 166 13.73 12.24 -13.85
N GLY A 167 13.79 11.68 -12.65
CA GLY A 167 14.54 12.24 -11.52
C GLY A 167 13.93 13.48 -10.87
N GLN A 168 12.80 13.98 -11.36
CA GLN A 168 12.10 15.15 -10.80
C GLN A 168 10.92 14.73 -9.94
N LEU A 169 10.81 15.27 -8.72
CA LEU A 169 9.67 15.04 -7.86
C LEU A 169 8.40 15.63 -8.50
N PHE A 170 7.46 14.76 -8.89
CA PHE A 170 6.21 15.20 -9.51
C PHE A 170 4.97 14.97 -8.64
N HIS A 171 5.05 14.09 -7.64
CA HIS A 171 3.97 13.86 -6.68
C HIS A 171 4.52 13.55 -5.29
N ALA A 172 3.87 14.10 -4.29
CA ALA A 172 4.14 13.80 -2.89
C ALA A 172 2.81 13.62 -2.14
N GLU A 173 2.73 12.55 -1.35
CA GLU A 173 1.61 12.25 -0.47
C GLU A 173 2.14 12.11 0.94
N SER A 174 1.36 12.48 1.96
CA SER A 174 1.70 12.25 3.35
C SER A 174 0.43 12.07 4.15
N LEU A 175 0.29 10.92 4.77
CA LEU A 175 -0.74 10.65 5.77
C LEU A 175 -0.06 10.53 7.13
N ARG A 176 -0.56 11.28 8.10
CA ARG A 176 -0.08 11.22 9.48
C ARG A 176 -1.25 11.10 10.44
N LEU A 177 -1.25 10.02 11.20
CA LEU A 177 -2.22 9.77 12.26
C LEU A 177 -1.45 9.66 13.58
N THR A 178 -1.68 10.59 14.49
CA THR A 178 -0.95 10.68 15.76
C THR A 178 -1.87 11.03 16.91
N GLU A 179 -1.54 10.56 18.11
CA GLU A 179 -2.15 10.82 19.41
C GLU A 179 -3.67 10.80 19.48
N ARG A 180 -4.36 11.78 18.93
CA ARG A 180 -5.83 11.97 19.03
C ARG A 180 -6.58 11.38 17.85
N VAL A 181 -6.19 10.19 17.40
CA VAL A 181 -6.75 9.57 16.18
C VAL A 181 -8.26 9.41 16.27
N ALA A 182 -8.80 8.94 17.38
CA ALA A 182 -10.25 8.75 17.56
C ALA A 182 -11.02 10.05 17.34
N GLU A 183 -10.52 11.17 17.90
CA GLU A 183 -11.16 12.48 17.76
C GLU A 183 -11.08 13.00 16.32
N ILE A 184 -9.91 12.85 15.68
CA ILE A 184 -9.70 13.28 14.29
C ILE A 184 -10.61 12.46 13.36
N MET A 185 -10.67 11.16 13.56
CA MET A 185 -11.49 10.29 12.71
C MET A 185 -13.00 10.48 12.93
N ALA A 186 -13.43 10.86 14.14
CA ALA A 186 -14.82 11.19 14.43
C ALA A 186 -15.24 12.56 13.90
N ALA A 187 -14.31 13.51 13.79
CA ALA A 187 -14.62 14.88 13.38
C ALA A 187 -15.10 14.95 11.92
N PRO A 188 -16.15 15.75 11.61
CA PRO A 188 -16.67 15.90 10.24
C PRO A 188 -15.63 16.34 9.21
N ALA A 189 -14.70 17.21 9.59
CA ALA A 189 -13.62 17.68 8.73
C ALA A 189 -12.40 16.73 8.69
N GLY A 190 -12.39 15.71 9.55
CA GLY A 190 -11.39 14.64 9.55
C GLY A 190 -11.92 13.40 8.84
N GLY A 191 -12.06 12.30 9.56
CA GLY A 191 -12.58 11.05 9.01
C GLY A 191 -14.09 10.97 8.86
N ASN A 192 -14.86 11.82 9.53
CA ASN A 192 -16.32 11.78 9.59
C ASN A 192 -16.87 10.39 10.00
N GLY A 193 -16.23 9.75 10.97
CA GLY A 193 -16.55 8.41 11.44
C GLY A 193 -16.01 7.26 10.57
N ALA A 194 -15.14 7.55 9.60
CA ALA A 194 -14.55 6.52 8.77
C ALA A 194 -13.61 5.61 9.57
N ARG A 195 -13.68 4.32 9.28
CA ARG A 195 -12.77 3.27 9.78
C ARG A 195 -11.81 2.75 8.70
N LEU A 196 -12.01 3.17 7.47
CA LEU A 196 -11.12 2.86 6.35
C LEU A 196 -10.80 4.12 5.58
N LEU A 197 -9.51 4.28 5.28
CA LEU A 197 -8.97 5.29 4.38
C LEU A 197 -8.23 4.57 3.25
N SER A 198 -8.49 4.94 1.99
CA SER A 198 -7.73 4.42 0.85
C SER A 198 -7.31 5.56 -0.06
N THR A 199 -6.06 5.48 -0.51
CA THR A 199 -5.51 6.33 -1.56
C THR A 199 -5.08 5.45 -2.72
N ILE A 200 -5.62 5.72 -3.92
CA ILE A 200 -5.24 5.07 -5.16
C ILE A 200 -4.67 6.15 -6.09
N LEU A 201 -3.50 5.88 -6.64
CA LEU A 201 -2.82 6.78 -7.57
C LEU A 201 -2.51 6.03 -8.86
N TYR A 202 -3.04 6.51 -9.97
CA TYR A 202 -2.64 6.09 -11.30
C TYR A 202 -1.75 7.18 -11.93
N VAL A 203 -0.67 6.78 -12.57
CA VAL A 203 0.23 7.65 -13.32
C VAL A 203 0.43 7.08 -14.72
N GLY A 204 0.09 7.87 -15.73
CA GLY A 204 0.21 7.49 -17.13
C GLY A 204 -0.29 8.60 -18.04
N PHE A 205 0.19 8.66 -19.27
CA PHE A 205 -0.20 9.66 -20.27
C PHE A 205 -1.71 9.60 -20.62
N ASP A 206 -2.38 8.50 -20.28
CA ASP A 206 -3.81 8.26 -20.48
C ASP A 206 -4.66 8.50 -19.21
N ALA A 207 -4.13 9.20 -18.20
CA ALA A 207 -4.80 9.43 -16.92
C ALA A 207 -6.17 10.12 -17.08
N GLU A 208 -6.33 11.05 -18.03
CA GLU A 208 -7.61 11.71 -18.31
C GLU A 208 -8.65 10.74 -18.88
N GLN A 209 -8.22 9.86 -19.78
CA GLN A 209 -9.09 8.80 -20.33
C GLN A 209 -9.52 7.85 -19.21
N MET A 210 -8.59 7.44 -18.33
CA MET A 210 -8.88 6.59 -17.17
C MET A 210 -9.85 7.27 -16.19
N ALA A 211 -9.73 8.58 -15.98
CA ALA A 211 -10.68 9.34 -15.17
C ALA A 211 -12.11 9.29 -15.74
N GLY A 212 -12.23 9.38 -17.06
CA GLY A 212 -13.53 9.24 -17.77
C GLY A 212 -14.16 7.86 -17.56
N LEU A 213 -13.36 6.80 -17.65
CA LEU A 213 -13.83 5.42 -17.44
C LEU A 213 -14.30 5.16 -16.00
N LEU A 214 -13.70 5.85 -15.02
CA LEU A 214 -14.06 5.67 -13.62
C LEU A 214 -15.36 6.34 -13.20
N SER A 215 -15.91 7.27 -13.99
CA SER A 215 -17.09 8.03 -13.59
C SER A 215 -18.25 7.11 -13.18
N SER A 216 -18.56 6.09 -13.98
CA SER A 216 -19.62 5.12 -13.68
C SER A 216 -19.31 4.24 -12.47
N VAL A 217 -18.04 3.87 -12.25
CA VAL A 217 -17.63 3.06 -11.11
C VAL A 217 -17.77 3.87 -9.80
N VAL A 218 -17.34 5.12 -9.83
CA VAL A 218 -17.43 6.03 -8.67
C VAL A 218 -18.87 6.28 -8.25
N GLU A 219 -19.80 6.42 -9.22
CA GLU A 219 -21.23 6.60 -8.95
C GLU A 219 -21.88 5.38 -8.26
N THR A 220 -21.32 4.18 -8.47
CA THR A 220 -21.84 2.94 -7.86
C THR A 220 -21.18 2.60 -6.53
N CYS A 221 -20.09 3.27 -6.14
CA CYS A 221 -19.41 3.04 -4.88
C CYS A 221 -20.33 3.29 -3.68
N SER A 222 -20.35 2.36 -2.75
CA SER A 222 -21.02 2.50 -1.45
C SER A 222 -20.26 3.43 -0.50
N SER A 223 -18.96 3.56 -0.70
CA SER A 223 -18.05 4.40 0.07
C SER A 223 -18.03 5.83 -0.45
N LYS A 224 -17.63 6.78 0.40
CA LYS A 224 -17.37 8.14 -0.06
C LYS A 224 -16.08 8.16 -0.87
N CYS A 225 -16.19 8.46 -2.15
CA CYS A 225 -15.11 8.45 -3.09
C CYS A 225 -14.98 9.82 -3.79
N ALA A 226 -13.75 10.27 -4.00
CA ALA A 226 -13.44 11.48 -4.77
C ALA A 226 -12.28 11.21 -5.71
N VAL A 227 -12.39 11.73 -6.93
CA VAL A 227 -11.40 11.58 -8.00
C VAL A 227 -10.89 12.94 -8.42
N SER A 228 -9.57 13.05 -8.58
CA SER A 228 -8.91 14.24 -9.12
C SER A 228 -7.90 13.81 -10.18
N CYS A 229 -7.88 14.50 -11.33
CA CYS A 229 -6.97 14.19 -12.43
C CYS A 229 -6.26 15.48 -12.87
N TRP A 230 -4.93 15.42 -13.00
CA TRP A 230 -4.10 16.53 -13.50
C TRP A 230 -2.68 16.04 -13.85
N ASN A 231 -2.05 16.63 -14.85
CA ASN A 231 -0.65 16.37 -15.23
C ASN A 231 -0.29 14.87 -15.25
N ASP A 232 -1.00 14.08 -16.08
CA ASP A 232 -0.81 12.63 -16.26
C ASP A 232 -0.94 11.78 -14.99
N ARG A 233 -1.68 12.25 -13.99
CA ARG A 233 -1.96 11.48 -12.79
C ARG A 233 -3.42 11.61 -12.38
N LEU A 234 -3.92 10.53 -11.81
CA LEU A 234 -5.26 10.43 -11.27
C LEU A 234 -5.16 9.93 -9.83
N VAL A 235 -5.73 10.69 -8.90
CA VAL A 235 -5.77 10.35 -7.48
C VAL A 235 -7.21 10.07 -7.08
N ILE A 236 -7.44 8.92 -6.47
CA ILE A 236 -8.72 8.56 -5.85
C ILE A 236 -8.52 8.50 -4.35
N ARG A 237 -9.41 9.17 -3.63
CA ARG A 237 -9.51 9.07 -2.17
C ARG A 237 -10.83 8.46 -1.81
N LEU A 238 -10.78 7.43 -0.98
CA LEU A 238 -11.96 6.72 -0.53
C LEU A 238 -11.94 6.64 1.00
N ILE A 239 -13.07 6.94 1.62
CA ILE A 239 -13.28 6.77 3.06
C ILE A 239 -14.58 6.00 3.31
N SER A 240 -14.59 5.15 4.31
CA SER A 240 -15.77 4.37 4.69
C SER A 240 -15.80 4.07 6.17
N SER A 241 -16.99 4.09 6.76
CA SER A 241 -17.25 3.56 8.11
C SER A 241 -17.38 2.02 8.12
N HIS A 242 -17.50 1.40 6.94
CA HIS A 242 -17.69 -0.05 6.78
C HIS A 242 -16.58 -0.66 5.91
N PRO A 243 -15.45 -1.11 6.49
CA PRO A 243 -14.29 -1.63 5.75
C PRO A 243 -14.65 -2.78 4.79
N HIS A 244 -15.57 -3.66 5.17
CA HIS A 244 -15.98 -4.79 4.34
C HIS A 244 -16.58 -4.36 2.99
N PHE A 245 -17.48 -3.37 2.98
CA PHE A 245 -18.09 -2.86 1.74
C PHE A 245 -17.06 -2.04 0.92
N ALA A 246 -16.24 -1.24 1.61
CA ALA A 246 -15.20 -0.46 0.95
C ALA A 246 -14.19 -1.32 0.18
N ARG A 247 -13.92 -2.55 0.65
CA ARG A 247 -13.04 -3.48 -0.07
C ARG A 247 -13.60 -3.85 -1.45
N ALA A 248 -14.91 -4.00 -1.61
CA ALA A 248 -15.55 -4.24 -2.90
C ALA A 248 -15.37 -3.03 -3.83
N ASP A 249 -15.63 -1.82 -3.34
CA ASP A 249 -15.44 -0.59 -4.10
C ASP A 249 -13.98 -0.43 -4.55
N ILE A 250 -13.01 -0.67 -3.67
CA ILE A 250 -11.57 -0.62 -3.99
C ILE A 250 -11.22 -1.63 -5.08
N LYS A 251 -11.73 -2.87 -5.01
CA LYS A 251 -11.49 -3.90 -6.03
C LYS A 251 -12.01 -3.46 -7.39
N GLU A 252 -13.21 -2.89 -7.47
CA GLU A 252 -13.78 -2.40 -8.72
C GLU A 252 -12.95 -1.26 -9.31
N LEU A 253 -12.56 -0.28 -8.49
CA LEU A 253 -11.70 0.82 -8.92
C LEU A 253 -10.34 0.33 -9.43
N LEU A 254 -9.70 -0.59 -8.71
CA LEU A 254 -8.42 -1.17 -9.12
C LEU A 254 -8.55 -2.01 -10.39
N CYS A 255 -9.61 -2.79 -10.56
CA CYS A 255 -9.88 -3.54 -11.78
C CYS A 255 -10.07 -2.60 -12.99
N ALA A 256 -10.84 -1.51 -12.81
CA ALA A 256 -11.06 -0.53 -13.86
C ALA A 256 -9.76 0.16 -14.29
N LEU A 257 -8.90 0.54 -13.31
CA LEU A 257 -7.61 1.18 -13.58
C LEU A 257 -6.55 0.24 -14.13
N SER A 258 -6.55 -1.02 -13.71
CA SER A 258 -5.58 -2.01 -14.20
C SER A 258 -5.91 -2.53 -15.60
N GLY A 259 -7.17 -2.44 -16.01
CA GLY A 259 -7.67 -3.02 -17.26
C GLY A 259 -7.69 -4.56 -17.26
N GLN A 260 -7.42 -5.20 -16.12
CA GLN A 260 -7.37 -6.66 -16.01
C GLN A 260 -7.77 -7.13 -14.60
N PRO A 261 -8.10 -8.42 -14.42
CA PRO A 261 -8.43 -8.96 -13.11
C PRO A 261 -7.28 -8.78 -12.12
N LEU A 262 -7.62 -8.50 -10.86
CA LEU A 262 -6.64 -8.44 -9.78
C LEU A 262 -6.08 -9.84 -9.47
N PRO A 263 -4.87 -9.93 -8.89
CA PRO A 263 -4.27 -11.17 -8.41
C PRO A 263 -5.22 -12.00 -7.55
N ARG A 264 -5.09 -13.34 -7.60
CA ARG A 264 -6.02 -14.26 -6.90
C ARG A 264 -6.14 -13.98 -5.41
N VAL A 265 -5.09 -13.46 -4.78
CA VAL A 265 -5.10 -13.07 -3.35
C VAL A 265 -6.10 -11.97 -3.01
N TRP A 266 -6.60 -11.24 -4.01
CA TRP A 266 -7.66 -10.23 -3.85
C TRP A 266 -9.08 -10.83 -3.90
N GLN A 267 -9.21 -12.09 -4.28
CA GLN A 267 -10.51 -12.76 -4.45
C GLN A 267 -11.00 -13.46 -3.17
N VAL A 268 -10.17 -13.48 -2.13
CA VAL A 268 -10.47 -14.15 -0.84
C VAL A 268 -11.11 -13.16 0.13
#